data_43ee665a3c5d0373f756add1786a0865
#
_entry.id   43ee665a3c5d0373f756add1786a0865
#
_cell.length_a   1.000
_cell.length_b   1.000
_cell.length_c   1.000
_cell.angle_alpha   90.00
_cell.angle_beta   90.00
_cell.angle_gamma   90.00
#
_symmetry.space_group_name_H-M   'P 1'
#
loop_
_entity.id
_entity.type
_entity.pdbx_description
1 polymer ?
#
loop_
_entity_poly.entity_id
_entity_poly.type
_entity_poly.pdbx_seq_one_letter_code
_entity_poly.pdbx_strand_id
1 'polypeptide(L)'
;MPEWMSILPPLVAIAIAIWKKEVVLALTTGIWLAEALLVVASPDWVWPGEVWLLPLALLEIVGYGFTGMLERCIAVFADGGNARVLLFGLIVGALIELMQTSGGVAGFVKKLANAGLTKSRRSVSLLASFIGISIFVETSMSCLAAGVVSQKLFDRFRMSRARLAFLVDSTCAPISVLVLLNGWGAYIMGLVAEYHPGQEVGILAKSVPYNFYALLVLGLVFYTALSTRVHGAMRREEDALEHEGEAAEPEDDRDGRAAFMLVPMAVLIGGMFFFMWLTGEGSILKGSGSKSVLWSVSLATVVLTLMLVSQKVFDYKTIVEMSYSGMGKLLPVVTIMLLSFAIGAACKDLHTGDFVASAVGPWLKPFLVAPLLFICAAVISFTTGTSWGTFAILIPVGFPLAMSLGLPPSFVLAAILGGGVYGDHCSPISDTTIISSLASGCDHLVHVRTQLPYATAAGLSAVVLYMLVGLVL
;
A
#
# COMPACT_ATOMS: atom_id res chain seq x y z
N MET A 1 23.12 22.91 -15.62
CA MET A 1 22.65 22.86 -14.20
C MET A 1 23.65 22.03 -13.36
N PRO A 2 23.98 22.40 -12.12
CA PRO A 2 24.78 21.56 -11.22
C PRO A 2 24.04 20.23 -10.91
N GLU A 3 24.72 19.09 -10.98
CA GLU A 3 24.12 17.74 -10.83
C GLU A 3 23.38 17.55 -9.50
N TRP A 4 23.88 18.16 -8.40
CA TRP A 4 23.24 18.06 -7.08
C TRP A 4 21.83 18.64 -7.02
N MET A 5 21.45 19.52 -7.95
CA MET A 5 20.10 20.08 -7.99
C MET A 5 19.05 19.02 -8.37
N SER A 6 19.45 17.94 -9.04
CA SER A 6 18.55 16.86 -9.43
C SER A 6 17.89 16.15 -8.23
N ILE A 7 18.50 16.21 -7.03
CA ILE A 7 17.91 15.62 -5.82
C ILE A 7 16.89 16.53 -5.13
N LEU A 8 16.81 17.81 -5.50
CA LEU A 8 15.90 18.76 -4.85
C LEU A 8 14.42 18.36 -4.97
N PRO A 9 13.89 17.91 -6.13
CA PRO A 9 12.48 17.51 -6.24
C PRO A 9 12.07 16.43 -5.25
N PRO A 10 12.72 15.27 -5.14
CA PRO A 10 12.35 14.28 -4.14
C PRO A 10 12.61 14.76 -2.70
N LEU A 11 13.66 15.55 -2.42
CA LEU A 11 13.88 16.09 -1.08
C LEU A 11 12.81 17.08 -0.67
N VAL A 12 12.37 17.97 -1.57
CA VAL A 12 11.27 18.92 -1.32
C VAL A 12 9.96 18.16 -1.13
N ALA A 13 9.70 17.13 -1.94
CA ALA A 13 8.54 16.28 -1.75
C ALA A 13 8.55 15.62 -0.36
N ILE A 14 9.68 15.03 0.07
CA ILE A 14 9.83 14.45 1.41
C ILE A 14 9.60 15.52 2.50
N ALA A 15 10.24 16.69 2.36
CA ALA A 15 10.11 17.76 3.36
C ALA A 15 8.67 18.26 3.50
N ILE A 16 7.96 18.46 2.39
CA ILE A 16 6.55 18.87 2.39
C ILE A 16 5.66 17.76 2.94
N ALA A 17 5.88 16.49 2.55
CA ALA A 17 5.14 15.35 3.05
C ALA A 17 5.24 15.26 4.59
N ILE A 18 6.43 15.41 5.16
CA ILE A 18 6.66 15.40 6.61
C ILE A 18 6.04 16.64 7.27
N TRP A 19 6.23 17.84 6.69
CA TRP A 19 5.77 19.08 7.29
C TRP A 19 4.25 19.26 7.24
N LYS A 20 3.66 19.05 6.05
CA LYS A 20 2.22 19.27 5.81
C LYS A 20 1.38 18.03 6.03
N LYS A 21 2.00 16.85 6.10
CA LYS A 21 1.32 15.54 6.20
C LYS A 21 0.35 15.31 5.04
N GLU A 22 0.71 15.81 3.85
CA GLU A 22 -0.14 15.81 2.66
C GLU A 22 0.67 15.37 1.45
N VAL A 23 0.40 14.16 0.96
CA VAL A 23 1.18 13.50 -0.09
C VAL A 23 0.92 14.10 -1.46
N VAL A 24 -0.34 14.45 -1.76
CA VAL A 24 -0.70 15.03 -3.07
C VAL A 24 0.03 16.36 -3.27
N LEU A 25 0.00 17.23 -2.25
CA LEU A 25 0.73 18.51 -2.30
C LEU A 25 2.24 18.30 -2.44
N ALA A 26 2.79 17.32 -1.72
CA ALA A 26 4.22 17.00 -1.76
C ALA A 26 4.66 16.55 -3.16
N LEU A 27 3.96 15.59 -3.75
CA LEU A 27 4.25 15.08 -5.08
C LEU A 27 4.05 16.16 -6.15
N THR A 28 2.96 16.91 -6.10
CA THR A 28 2.69 18.01 -7.05
C THR A 28 3.80 19.05 -7.02
N THR A 29 4.24 19.47 -5.82
CA THR A 29 5.33 20.43 -5.68
C THR A 29 6.66 19.85 -6.18
N GLY A 30 6.91 18.57 -5.90
CA GLY A 30 8.09 17.85 -6.40
C GLY A 30 8.14 17.81 -7.93
N ILE A 31 7.03 17.47 -8.58
CA ILE A 31 6.93 17.44 -10.06
C ILE A 31 7.13 18.84 -10.63
N TRP A 32 6.44 19.84 -10.08
CA TRP A 32 6.59 21.22 -10.50
C TRP A 32 8.05 21.69 -10.43
N LEU A 33 8.74 21.41 -9.32
CA LEU A 33 10.15 21.76 -9.15
C LEU A 33 11.05 20.99 -10.14
N ALA A 34 10.76 19.71 -10.38
CA ALA A 34 11.51 18.92 -11.34
C ALA A 34 11.41 19.50 -12.76
N GLU A 35 10.21 19.85 -13.21
CA GLU A 35 9.98 20.46 -14.51
C GLU A 35 10.63 21.85 -14.61
N ALA A 36 10.57 22.65 -13.55
CA ALA A 36 11.26 23.92 -13.49
C ALA A 36 12.80 23.77 -13.63
N LEU A 37 13.37 22.73 -13.02
CA LEU A 37 14.80 22.42 -13.15
C LEU A 37 15.15 21.88 -14.55
N LEU A 38 14.28 21.11 -15.18
CA LEU A 38 14.46 20.63 -16.56
C LEU A 38 14.50 21.79 -17.55
N VAL A 39 13.69 22.83 -17.36
CA VAL A 39 13.78 24.07 -18.16
C VAL A 39 15.17 24.69 -18.04
N VAL A 40 15.68 24.85 -16.83
CA VAL A 40 17.01 25.43 -16.58
C VAL A 40 18.14 24.53 -17.10
N ALA A 41 17.92 23.22 -17.15
CA ALA A 41 18.88 22.26 -17.69
C ALA A 41 18.88 22.19 -19.22
N SER A 42 17.85 22.73 -19.88
CA SER A 42 17.73 22.73 -21.34
C SER A 42 18.87 23.49 -21.97
N PRO A 43 19.47 23.01 -23.09
CA PRO A 43 20.48 23.76 -23.86
C PRO A 43 20.00 25.09 -24.40
N ASP A 44 18.69 25.22 -24.60
CA ASP A 44 18.05 26.43 -25.15
C ASP A 44 17.85 27.53 -24.08
N TRP A 45 18.02 27.17 -22.79
CA TRP A 45 17.88 28.12 -21.70
C TRP A 45 19.10 28.98 -21.53
N VAL A 46 18.94 30.30 -21.69
CA VAL A 46 20.01 31.30 -21.51
C VAL A 46 19.63 32.24 -20.35
N TRP A 47 20.49 32.29 -19.33
CA TRP A 47 20.30 33.22 -18.23
C TRP A 47 20.43 34.66 -18.73
N PRO A 48 19.55 35.58 -18.34
CA PRO A 48 19.69 36.99 -18.73
C PRO A 48 20.99 37.54 -18.20
N GLY A 49 21.72 38.27 -19.09
CA GLY A 49 22.99 38.91 -18.72
C GLY A 49 22.81 40.10 -17.77
N GLU A 50 21.59 40.60 -17.63
CA GLU A 50 21.28 41.78 -16.83
C GLU A 50 20.45 41.42 -15.61
N VAL A 51 20.89 41.85 -14.42
CA VAL A 51 20.30 41.45 -13.11
C VAL A 51 18.82 41.86 -12.97
N TRP A 52 18.40 42.96 -13.57
CA TRP A 52 17.00 43.44 -13.54
C TRP A 52 16.03 42.54 -14.33
N LEU A 53 16.51 41.66 -15.22
CA LEU A 53 15.70 40.67 -15.94
C LEU A 53 15.54 39.34 -15.16
N LEU A 54 16.28 39.14 -14.06
CA LEU A 54 16.17 37.93 -13.23
C LEU A 54 14.73 37.62 -12.74
N PRO A 55 13.92 38.63 -12.31
CA PRO A 55 12.53 38.35 -11.91
C PRO A 55 11.67 37.84 -13.06
N LEU A 56 11.88 38.28 -14.29
CA LEU A 56 11.18 37.76 -15.47
C LEU A 56 11.60 36.35 -15.80
N ALA A 57 12.90 36.07 -15.77
CA ALA A 57 13.41 34.72 -15.97
C ALA A 57 12.88 33.72 -14.90
N LEU A 58 12.82 34.15 -13.64
CA LEU A 58 12.22 33.35 -12.58
C LEU A 58 10.72 33.11 -12.80
N LEU A 59 9.99 34.13 -13.28
CA LEU A 59 8.56 33.96 -13.60
C LEU A 59 8.36 32.99 -14.76
N GLU A 60 9.23 33.03 -15.77
CA GLU A 60 9.23 32.09 -16.88
C GLU A 60 9.50 30.65 -16.40
N ILE A 61 10.53 30.44 -15.56
CA ILE A 61 10.83 29.11 -14.95
C ILE A 61 9.63 28.60 -14.17
N VAL A 62 8.99 29.43 -13.34
CA VAL A 62 7.79 29.09 -12.59
C VAL A 62 6.64 28.68 -13.51
N GLY A 63 6.42 29.49 -14.58
CA GLY A 63 5.36 29.24 -15.56
C GLY A 63 5.59 27.95 -16.36
N TYR A 64 6.79 27.79 -16.92
CA TYR A 64 7.14 26.56 -17.65
C TYR A 64 7.18 25.32 -16.75
N GLY A 65 7.61 25.45 -15.49
CA GLY A 65 7.52 24.38 -14.51
C GLY A 65 6.06 23.95 -14.27
N PHE A 66 5.13 24.93 -14.20
CA PHE A 66 3.71 24.63 -14.03
C PHE A 66 3.10 23.93 -15.25
N THR A 67 3.34 24.46 -16.45
CA THR A 67 2.83 23.81 -17.69
C THR A 67 3.49 22.46 -17.92
N GLY A 68 4.79 22.32 -17.66
CA GLY A 68 5.52 21.06 -17.74
C GLY A 68 4.96 20.01 -16.78
N MET A 69 4.61 20.39 -15.56
CA MET A 69 3.96 19.50 -14.60
C MET A 69 2.63 18.94 -15.14
N LEU A 70 1.79 19.78 -15.77
CA LEU A 70 0.53 19.34 -16.36
C LEU A 70 0.77 18.37 -17.53
N GLU A 71 1.70 18.73 -18.44
CA GLU A 71 2.08 17.85 -19.57
C GLU A 71 2.69 16.53 -19.08
N ARG A 72 3.48 16.55 -18.01
CA ARG A 72 4.01 15.34 -17.38
C ARG A 72 2.89 14.42 -16.85
N CYS A 73 1.87 14.98 -16.21
CA CYS A 73 0.71 14.21 -15.78
C CYS A 73 -0.09 13.64 -16.97
N ILE A 74 -0.20 14.37 -18.07
CA ILE A 74 -0.82 13.89 -19.31
C ILE A 74 0.00 12.75 -19.91
N ALA A 75 1.33 12.88 -19.95
CA ALA A 75 2.24 11.88 -20.48
C ALA A 75 2.14 10.51 -19.76
N VAL A 76 1.76 10.49 -18.48
CA VAL A 76 1.49 9.24 -17.74
C VAL A 76 0.42 8.41 -18.42
N PHE A 77 -0.62 9.03 -18.98
CA PHE A 77 -1.69 8.32 -19.70
C PHE A 77 -1.26 7.82 -21.09
N ALA A 78 -0.20 8.39 -21.67
CA ALA A 78 0.36 7.93 -22.92
C ALA A 78 1.12 6.60 -22.75
N ASP A 79 1.63 6.31 -21.56
CA ASP A 79 2.17 4.98 -21.23
C ASP A 79 1.03 4.00 -20.95
N GLY A 80 0.94 2.97 -21.80
CA GLY A 80 -0.14 1.98 -21.69
C GLY A 80 -0.04 1.10 -20.41
N GLY A 81 1.12 1.01 -19.76
CA GLY A 81 1.31 0.32 -18.48
C GLY A 81 0.66 1.13 -17.36
N ASN A 82 1.05 2.38 -17.23
CA ASN A 82 0.55 3.31 -16.22
C ASN A 82 -0.97 3.54 -16.37
N ALA A 83 -1.45 3.79 -17.58
CA ALA A 83 -2.87 3.95 -17.85
C ALA A 83 -3.70 2.74 -17.39
N ARG A 84 -3.20 1.50 -17.62
CA ARG A 84 -3.87 0.28 -17.14
C ARG A 84 -3.92 0.19 -15.63
N VAL A 85 -2.87 0.59 -14.91
CA VAL A 85 -2.82 0.60 -13.46
C VAL A 85 -3.80 1.63 -12.88
N LEU A 86 -3.90 2.82 -13.48
CA LEU A 86 -4.87 3.84 -13.07
C LEU A 86 -6.32 3.36 -13.27
N LEU A 87 -6.62 2.77 -14.43
CA LEU A 87 -7.94 2.19 -14.71
C LEU A 87 -8.27 1.03 -13.77
N PHE A 88 -7.28 0.16 -13.47
CA PHE A 88 -7.45 -0.89 -12.47
C PHE A 88 -7.87 -0.31 -11.12
N GLY A 89 -7.21 0.77 -10.65
CA GLY A 89 -7.53 1.42 -9.39
C GLY A 89 -8.99 1.90 -9.30
N LEU A 90 -9.56 2.40 -10.39
CA LEU A 90 -10.98 2.78 -10.45
C LEU A 90 -11.89 1.55 -10.45
N ILE A 91 -11.63 0.57 -11.31
CA ILE A 91 -12.51 -0.61 -11.47
C ILE A 91 -12.51 -1.48 -10.21
N VAL A 92 -11.36 -1.62 -9.52
CA VAL A 92 -11.31 -2.37 -8.27
C VAL A 92 -12.15 -1.71 -7.18
N GLY A 93 -12.23 -0.36 -7.17
CA GLY A 93 -13.13 0.38 -6.28
C GLY A 93 -14.60 0.01 -6.51
N ALA A 94 -15.03 -0.06 -7.77
CA ALA A 94 -16.37 -0.52 -8.12
C ALA A 94 -16.63 -1.97 -7.66
N LEU A 95 -15.68 -2.88 -7.92
CA LEU A 95 -15.78 -4.28 -7.49
C LEU A 95 -15.96 -4.40 -5.98
N ILE A 96 -15.14 -3.67 -5.20
CA ILE A 96 -15.18 -3.67 -3.75
C ILE A 96 -16.54 -3.19 -3.24
N GLU A 97 -17.04 -2.08 -3.76
CA GLU A 97 -18.34 -1.52 -3.36
C GLU A 97 -19.49 -2.50 -3.63
N LEU A 98 -19.50 -3.12 -4.80
CA LEU A 98 -20.49 -4.13 -5.16
C LEU A 98 -20.43 -5.36 -4.25
N MET A 99 -19.23 -5.85 -3.90
CA MET A 99 -19.05 -6.98 -2.97
C MET A 99 -19.53 -6.64 -1.55
N GLN A 100 -19.27 -5.42 -1.07
CA GLN A 100 -19.71 -4.98 0.25
C GLN A 100 -21.22 -4.81 0.32
N THR A 101 -21.78 -4.02 -0.59
CA THR A 101 -23.19 -3.62 -0.56
C THR A 101 -24.13 -4.79 -0.88
N SER A 102 -23.69 -5.76 -1.70
CA SER A 102 -24.44 -7.01 -1.95
C SER A 102 -24.51 -7.97 -0.77
N GLY A 103 -23.81 -7.65 0.34
CA GLY A 103 -23.71 -8.55 1.49
C GLY A 103 -22.74 -9.74 1.26
N GLY A 104 -21.94 -9.72 0.19
CA GLY A 104 -20.99 -10.77 -0.12
C GLY A 104 -19.97 -10.99 1.00
N VAL A 105 -19.44 -9.88 1.54
CA VAL A 105 -18.50 -9.89 2.67
C VAL A 105 -19.16 -10.43 3.93
N ALA A 106 -20.35 -9.93 4.29
CA ALA A 106 -21.10 -10.40 5.45
C ALA A 106 -21.43 -11.89 5.37
N GLY A 107 -21.86 -12.36 4.19
CA GLY A 107 -22.14 -13.79 3.95
C GLY A 107 -20.90 -14.69 4.06
N PHE A 108 -19.75 -14.21 3.56
CA PHE A 108 -18.48 -14.93 3.69
C PHE A 108 -18.08 -15.10 5.15
N VAL A 109 -18.16 -14.03 5.90
CA VAL A 109 -17.83 -14.01 7.32
C VAL A 109 -18.77 -14.89 8.14
N LYS A 110 -20.09 -14.81 7.90
CA LYS A 110 -21.11 -15.70 8.55
C LYS A 110 -20.79 -17.18 8.27
N LYS A 111 -20.35 -17.50 7.04
CA LYS A 111 -19.93 -18.86 6.68
C LYS A 111 -18.70 -19.32 7.46
N LEU A 112 -17.70 -18.46 7.63
CA LEU A 112 -16.51 -18.77 8.43
C LEU A 112 -16.82 -18.90 9.92
N ALA A 113 -17.65 -18.02 10.48
CA ALA A 113 -18.08 -18.10 11.87
C ALA A 113 -18.82 -19.40 12.17
N ASN A 114 -19.66 -19.86 11.25
CA ASN A 114 -20.42 -21.13 11.37
C ASN A 114 -19.56 -22.39 11.18
N ALA A 115 -18.33 -22.27 10.68
CA ALA A 115 -17.43 -23.40 10.49
C ALA A 115 -16.84 -23.98 11.80
N GLY A 116 -17.36 -23.59 12.96
CA GLY A 116 -16.98 -24.13 14.27
C GLY A 116 -15.68 -23.57 14.85
N LEU A 117 -15.15 -22.49 14.26
CA LEU A 117 -13.93 -21.83 14.70
C LEU A 117 -14.12 -20.87 15.89
N THR A 118 -15.24 -20.96 16.62
CA THR A 118 -15.62 -20.00 17.68
C THR A 118 -15.64 -20.62 19.08
N LYS A 119 -14.82 -21.66 19.34
CA LYS A 119 -14.88 -22.44 20.59
C LYS A 119 -13.87 -22.04 21.67
N SER A 120 -12.88 -21.22 21.37
CA SER A 120 -11.82 -20.85 22.30
C SER A 120 -11.18 -19.50 21.94
N ARG A 121 -10.47 -18.88 22.89
CA ARG A 121 -9.68 -17.65 22.64
C ARG A 121 -8.74 -17.81 21.44
N ARG A 122 -8.11 -18.97 21.27
CA ARG A 122 -7.23 -19.27 20.14
C ARG A 122 -7.97 -19.28 18.81
N SER A 123 -9.06 -20.02 18.74
CA SER A 123 -9.82 -20.16 17.50
C SER A 123 -10.45 -18.86 17.06
N VAL A 124 -10.91 -18.01 17.99
CA VAL A 124 -11.45 -16.68 17.69
C VAL A 124 -10.35 -15.71 17.20
N SER A 125 -9.17 -15.72 17.83
CA SER A 125 -8.04 -14.91 17.36
C SER A 125 -7.56 -15.34 15.97
N LEU A 126 -7.48 -16.65 15.72
CA LEU A 126 -7.14 -17.22 14.41
C LEU A 126 -8.21 -16.88 13.36
N LEU A 127 -9.49 -16.91 13.73
CA LEU A 127 -10.58 -16.53 12.84
C LEU A 127 -10.46 -15.08 12.40
N ALA A 128 -10.26 -14.14 13.33
CA ALA A 128 -10.04 -12.74 13.03
C ALA A 128 -8.84 -12.53 12.08
N SER A 129 -7.71 -13.17 12.40
CA SER A 129 -6.50 -13.11 11.56
C SER A 129 -6.73 -13.73 10.18
N PHE A 130 -7.45 -14.87 10.09
CA PHE A 130 -7.73 -15.52 8.82
C PHE A 130 -8.67 -14.72 7.93
N ILE A 131 -9.67 -14.04 8.51
CA ILE A 131 -10.54 -13.10 7.76
C ILE A 131 -9.68 -11.98 7.17
N GLY A 132 -8.82 -11.34 8.00
CA GLY A 132 -7.91 -10.29 7.56
C GLY A 132 -7.01 -10.73 6.38
N ILE A 133 -6.38 -11.90 6.51
CA ILE A 133 -5.51 -12.47 5.46
C ILE A 133 -6.30 -12.83 4.20
N SER A 134 -7.52 -13.34 4.33
CA SER A 134 -8.31 -13.82 3.18
C SER A 134 -8.86 -12.70 2.30
N ILE A 135 -9.06 -11.50 2.87
CA ILE A 135 -9.60 -10.35 2.14
C ILE A 135 -8.46 -9.39 1.72
N PHE A 136 -7.43 -9.94 1.10
CA PHE A 136 -6.21 -9.21 0.72
C PHE A 136 -6.39 -8.22 -0.46
N VAL A 137 -7.54 -8.18 -1.10
CA VAL A 137 -7.79 -7.37 -2.30
C VAL A 137 -7.77 -5.88 -1.97
N GLU A 138 -8.31 -5.50 -0.81
CA GLU A 138 -8.35 -4.12 -0.33
C GLU A 138 -8.26 -4.08 1.19
N THR A 139 -7.37 -3.23 1.70
CA THR A 139 -6.96 -3.18 3.11
C THR A 139 -8.11 -2.75 4.03
N SER A 140 -8.84 -1.68 3.66
CA SER A 140 -9.92 -1.14 4.50
C SER A 140 -11.09 -2.11 4.62
N MET A 141 -11.44 -2.81 3.53
CA MET A 141 -12.46 -3.85 3.54
C MET A 141 -12.05 -5.03 4.43
N SER A 142 -10.77 -5.41 4.36
CA SER A 142 -10.21 -6.46 5.22
C SER A 142 -10.32 -6.09 6.70
N CYS A 143 -9.92 -4.86 7.06
CA CYS A 143 -10.01 -4.35 8.43
C CYS A 143 -11.44 -4.33 8.95
N LEU A 144 -12.38 -3.80 8.15
CA LEU A 144 -13.79 -3.73 8.53
C LEU A 144 -14.40 -5.12 8.73
N ALA A 145 -14.17 -6.04 7.79
CA ALA A 145 -14.70 -7.40 7.88
C ALA A 145 -14.14 -8.17 9.08
N ALA A 146 -12.81 -8.17 9.26
CA ALA A 146 -12.16 -8.87 10.36
C ALA A 146 -12.54 -8.26 11.71
N GLY A 147 -12.54 -6.92 11.83
CA GLY A 147 -12.83 -6.22 13.06
C GLY A 147 -14.29 -6.39 13.51
N VAL A 148 -15.24 -5.90 12.72
CA VAL A 148 -16.67 -5.87 13.09
C VAL A 148 -17.19 -7.25 13.47
N VAL A 149 -16.83 -8.29 12.71
CA VAL A 149 -17.32 -9.65 12.97
C VAL A 149 -16.72 -10.25 14.23
N SER A 150 -15.46 -9.94 14.47
CA SER A 150 -14.75 -10.54 15.61
C SER A 150 -15.02 -9.82 16.94
N GLN A 151 -15.58 -8.60 16.92
CA GLN A 151 -15.86 -7.83 18.14
C GLN A 151 -16.59 -8.65 19.20
N LYS A 152 -17.79 -9.14 18.85
CA LYS A 152 -18.67 -9.90 19.74
C LYS A 152 -18.03 -11.16 20.28
N LEU A 153 -17.22 -11.82 19.44
CA LEU A 153 -16.51 -13.02 19.82
C LEU A 153 -15.38 -12.70 20.82
N PHE A 154 -14.69 -11.55 20.63
CA PHE A 154 -13.68 -11.10 21.58
C PHE A 154 -14.27 -10.77 22.94
N ASP A 155 -15.43 -10.07 22.99
CA ASP A 155 -16.13 -9.78 24.23
C ASP A 155 -16.57 -11.07 24.94
N ARG A 156 -17.19 -12.00 24.21
CA ARG A 156 -17.62 -13.29 24.77
C ARG A 156 -16.48 -14.06 25.43
N PHE A 157 -15.27 -13.99 24.85
CA PHE A 157 -14.09 -14.68 25.40
C PHE A 157 -13.24 -13.78 26.32
N ARG A 158 -13.73 -12.60 26.69
CA ARG A 158 -13.02 -11.63 27.54
C ARG A 158 -11.60 -11.34 27.02
N MET A 159 -11.51 -10.99 25.75
CA MET A 159 -10.29 -10.54 25.09
C MET A 159 -10.40 -9.05 24.76
N SER A 160 -9.31 -8.30 24.92
CA SER A 160 -9.33 -6.85 24.71
C SER A 160 -9.59 -6.44 23.25
N ARG A 161 -10.32 -5.34 23.08
CA ARG A 161 -10.53 -4.72 21.77
C ARG A 161 -9.22 -4.23 21.15
N ALA A 162 -8.25 -3.84 21.99
CA ALA A 162 -6.89 -3.48 21.56
C ALA A 162 -6.16 -4.67 20.92
N ARG A 163 -6.33 -5.88 21.47
CA ARG A 163 -5.80 -7.11 20.86
C ARG A 163 -6.47 -7.39 19.52
N LEU A 164 -7.78 -7.21 19.42
CA LEU A 164 -8.48 -7.37 18.15
C LEU A 164 -7.96 -6.38 17.11
N ALA A 165 -7.85 -5.10 17.47
CA ALA A 165 -7.34 -4.05 16.58
C ALA A 165 -5.93 -4.38 16.08
N PHE A 166 -5.03 -4.85 16.95
CA PHE A 166 -3.69 -5.31 16.58
C PHE A 166 -3.73 -6.48 15.59
N LEU A 167 -4.55 -7.51 15.82
CA LEU A 167 -4.67 -8.65 14.91
C LEU A 167 -5.20 -8.22 13.54
N VAL A 168 -6.19 -7.34 13.52
CA VAL A 168 -6.80 -6.82 12.29
C VAL A 168 -5.80 -6.00 11.50
N ASP A 169 -5.21 -4.98 12.09
CA ASP A 169 -4.26 -4.08 11.42
C ASP A 169 -3.03 -4.84 10.91
N SER A 170 -2.46 -5.71 11.77
CA SER A 170 -1.27 -6.50 11.45
C SER A 170 -1.50 -7.63 10.42
N THR A 171 -2.74 -7.95 10.07
CA THR A 171 -3.07 -8.92 9.00
C THR A 171 -3.55 -8.26 7.72
N CYS A 172 -3.93 -6.99 7.74
CA CYS A 172 -4.43 -6.29 6.56
C CYS A 172 -3.29 -5.63 5.76
N ALA A 173 -2.63 -4.62 6.31
CA ALA A 173 -1.56 -3.91 5.61
C ALA A 173 -0.32 -4.79 5.31
N PRO A 174 0.23 -5.59 6.24
CA PRO A 174 1.37 -6.46 5.96
C PRO A 174 1.09 -7.54 4.90
N ILE A 175 -0.12 -8.08 4.83
CA ILE A 175 -0.50 -9.03 3.79
C ILE A 175 -0.56 -8.37 2.42
N SER A 176 -0.95 -7.11 2.33
CA SER A 176 -1.08 -6.39 1.06
C SER A 176 0.24 -6.26 0.30
N VAL A 177 1.38 -6.23 0.99
CA VAL A 177 2.72 -6.21 0.35
C VAL A 177 3.32 -7.60 0.13
N LEU A 178 2.73 -8.65 0.67
CA LEU A 178 3.17 -10.03 0.47
C LEU A 178 2.35 -10.74 -0.62
N VAL A 179 1.07 -10.40 -0.75
CA VAL A 179 0.18 -10.97 -1.76
C VAL A 179 0.08 -10.00 -2.93
N LEU A 180 0.73 -10.33 -4.02
CA LEU A 180 0.95 -9.45 -5.19
C LEU A 180 -0.30 -9.20 -6.04
N LEU A 181 -1.43 -9.87 -5.72
CA LEU A 181 -2.64 -9.92 -6.53
C LEU A 181 -3.70 -8.90 -6.07
N ASN A 182 -3.26 -7.71 -5.72
CA ASN A 182 -4.09 -6.63 -5.19
C ASN A 182 -3.69 -5.27 -5.75
N GLY A 183 -4.34 -4.19 -5.28
CA GLY A 183 -4.05 -2.82 -5.69
C GLY A 183 -2.62 -2.38 -5.42
N TRP A 184 -2.06 -2.80 -4.29
CA TRP A 184 -0.66 -2.50 -3.92
C TRP A 184 0.32 -3.15 -4.88
N GLY A 185 0.13 -4.44 -5.20
CA GLY A 185 0.96 -5.15 -6.17
C GLY A 185 0.91 -4.51 -7.55
N ALA A 186 -0.29 -4.11 -8.03
CA ALA A 186 -0.45 -3.44 -9.32
C ALA A 186 0.30 -2.10 -9.36
N TYR A 187 0.16 -1.29 -8.30
CA TYR A 187 0.83 0.00 -8.17
C TYR A 187 2.35 -0.15 -8.13
N ILE A 188 2.86 -1.04 -7.26
CA ILE A 188 4.31 -1.29 -7.13
C ILE A 188 4.89 -1.80 -8.44
N MET A 189 4.19 -2.70 -9.15
CA MET A 189 4.62 -3.16 -10.48
C MET A 189 4.72 -1.99 -11.47
N GLY A 190 3.80 -1.02 -11.43
CA GLY A 190 3.88 0.20 -12.24
C GLY A 190 5.14 1.02 -11.94
N LEU A 191 5.46 1.23 -10.66
CA LEU A 191 6.68 1.96 -10.26
C LEU A 191 7.96 1.21 -10.63
N VAL A 192 7.98 -0.11 -10.50
CA VAL A 192 9.14 -0.96 -10.83
C VAL A 192 9.35 -1.02 -12.35
N ALA A 193 8.29 -1.03 -13.14
CA ALA A 193 8.35 -1.09 -14.61
C ALA A 193 9.12 0.09 -15.22
N GLU A 194 9.14 1.25 -14.55
CA GLU A 194 9.89 2.44 -14.95
C GLU A 194 11.41 2.17 -15.01
N TYR A 195 11.93 1.31 -14.13
CA TYR A 195 13.35 0.99 -13.99
C TYR A 195 13.72 -0.38 -14.57
N HIS A 196 12.81 -1.34 -14.52
CA HIS A 196 13.01 -2.73 -14.96
C HIS A 196 11.81 -3.21 -15.78
N PRO A 197 11.58 -2.66 -16.99
CA PRO A 197 10.43 -3.05 -17.81
C PRO A 197 10.47 -4.54 -18.17
N GLY A 198 9.34 -5.22 -17.99
CA GLY A 198 9.17 -6.65 -18.25
C GLY A 198 9.73 -7.59 -17.17
N GLN A 199 10.30 -7.06 -16.08
CA GLN A 199 10.81 -7.84 -14.94
C GLN A 199 10.06 -7.54 -13.63
N GLU A 200 9.09 -6.64 -13.65
CA GLU A 200 8.38 -6.13 -12.48
C GLU A 200 7.76 -7.24 -11.62
N VAL A 201 7.10 -8.21 -12.25
CA VAL A 201 6.49 -9.36 -11.56
C VAL A 201 7.55 -10.20 -10.87
N GLY A 202 8.66 -10.47 -11.57
CA GLY A 202 9.76 -11.27 -11.03
C GLY A 202 10.47 -10.59 -9.86
N ILE A 203 10.70 -9.28 -9.94
CA ILE A 203 11.31 -8.48 -8.87
C ILE A 203 10.39 -8.45 -7.66
N LEU A 204 9.11 -8.19 -7.87
CA LEU A 204 8.13 -8.14 -6.80
C LEU A 204 7.96 -9.51 -6.12
N ALA A 205 7.84 -10.60 -6.88
CA ALA A 205 7.78 -11.95 -6.31
C ALA A 205 9.02 -12.31 -5.48
N LYS A 206 10.21 -11.94 -5.97
CA LYS A 206 11.48 -12.15 -5.24
C LYS A 206 11.63 -11.24 -4.03
N SER A 207 10.88 -10.15 -3.90
CA SER A 207 10.91 -9.27 -2.73
C SER A 207 10.19 -9.87 -1.52
N VAL A 208 9.23 -10.77 -1.73
CA VAL A 208 8.42 -11.38 -0.64
C VAL A 208 9.28 -12.00 0.48
N PRO A 209 10.25 -12.88 0.22
CA PRO A 209 11.08 -13.46 1.29
C PRO A 209 11.99 -12.44 1.99
N TYR A 210 12.26 -11.30 1.38
CA TYR A 210 13.03 -10.21 1.96
C TYR A 210 12.16 -9.18 2.71
N ASN A 211 10.84 -9.27 2.65
CA ASN A 211 9.96 -8.35 3.37
C ASN A 211 9.89 -8.73 4.87
N PHE A 212 11.03 -8.51 5.54
CA PHE A 212 11.23 -8.97 6.92
C PHE A 212 10.20 -8.39 7.89
N TYR A 213 9.84 -7.11 7.73
CA TYR A 213 8.87 -6.49 8.62
C TYR A 213 7.50 -7.18 8.55
N ALA A 214 6.96 -7.35 7.36
CA ALA A 214 5.66 -7.99 7.18
C ALA A 214 5.65 -9.43 7.68
N LEU A 215 6.72 -10.19 7.40
CA LEU A 215 6.87 -11.57 7.87
C LEU A 215 6.98 -11.66 9.40
N LEU A 216 7.74 -10.78 10.03
CA LEU A 216 7.91 -10.74 11.48
C LEU A 216 6.64 -10.34 12.20
N VAL A 217 5.93 -9.30 11.73
CA VAL A 217 4.68 -8.88 12.35
C VAL A 217 3.59 -9.93 12.21
N LEU A 218 3.50 -10.63 11.08
CA LEU A 218 2.61 -11.80 10.94
C LEU A 218 3.01 -12.92 11.89
N GLY A 219 4.30 -13.16 12.09
CA GLY A 219 4.79 -14.08 13.12
C GLY A 219 4.30 -13.72 14.52
N LEU A 220 4.32 -12.41 14.87
CA LEU A 220 3.77 -11.90 16.14
C LEU A 220 2.25 -12.05 16.23
N VAL A 221 1.51 -11.86 15.13
CA VAL A 221 0.06 -12.15 15.06
C VAL A 221 -0.22 -13.60 15.39
N PHE A 222 0.45 -14.54 14.71
CA PHE A 222 0.25 -15.98 14.97
C PHE A 222 0.73 -16.38 16.35
N TYR A 223 1.83 -15.82 16.84
CA TYR A 223 2.26 -16.00 18.23
C TYR A 223 1.16 -15.57 19.21
N THR A 224 0.62 -14.35 19.05
CA THR A 224 -0.42 -13.80 19.90
C THR A 224 -1.71 -14.62 19.83
N ALA A 225 -2.10 -15.05 18.63
CA ALA A 225 -3.31 -15.87 18.42
C ALA A 225 -3.19 -17.29 19.02
N LEU A 226 -2.04 -17.95 18.82
CA LEU A 226 -1.83 -19.34 19.23
C LEU A 226 -1.48 -19.47 20.72
N SER A 227 -0.60 -18.61 21.25
CA SER A 227 -0.21 -18.64 22.66
C SER A 227 -1.28 -18.06 23.58
N THR A 228 -2.20 -17.26 23.05
CA THR A 228 -3.16 -16.43 23.80
C THR A 228 -2.51 -15.43 24.76
N ARG A 229 -1.19 -15.21 24.63
CA ARG A 229 -0.42 -14.29 25.48
C ARG A 229 -0.28 -12.93 24.80
N VAL A 230 -0.42 -11.90 25.59
CA VAL A 230 -0.16 -10.51 25.22
C VAL A 230 0.83 -9.89 26.20
N HIS A 231 1.54 -8.86 25.78
CA HIS A 231 2.62 -8.27 26.54
C HIS A 231 2.48 -6.74 26.66
N GLY A 232 3.18 -6.16 27.64
CA GLY A 232 3.29 -4.70 27.79
C GLY A 232 1.95 -3.99 27.97
N ALA A 233 1.72 -2.93 27.19
CA ALA A 233 0.50 -2.13 27.28
C ALA A 233 -0.75 -2.93 26.93
N MET A 234 -0.68 -3.84 25.94
CA MET A 234 -1.82 -4.69 25.56
C MET A 234 -2.25 -5.64 26.67
N ARG A 235 -1.30 -6.14 27.47
CA ARG A 235 -1.64 -6.97 28.63
C ARG A 235 -2.41 -6.18 29.69
N ARG A 236 -2.06 -4.91 29.93
CA ARG A 236 -2.79 -4.06 30.86
C ARG A 236 -4.25 -3.86 30.46
N GLU A 237 -4.50 -3.70 29.15
CA GLU A 237 -5.88 -3.61 28.62
C GLU A 237 -6.64 -4.94 28.78
N GLU A 238 -5.97 -6.08 28.66
CA GLU A 238 -6.59 -7.40 28.87
C GLU A 238 -6.88 -7.68 30.36
N ASP A 239 -5.94 -7.33 31.25
CA ASP A 239 -6.10 -7.48 32.71
C ASP A 239 -7.21 -6.56 33.26
N ALA A 240 -7.43 -5.37 32.66
CA ALA A 240 -8.51 -4.45 33.06
C ALA A 240 -9.91 -5.02 32.79
N LEU A 241 -10.09 -5.80 31.72
CA LEU A 241 -11.37 -6.43 31.38
C LEU A 241 -11.79 -7.56 32.33
N GLU A 242 -10.84 -8.15 33.07
CA GLU A 242 -11.18 -9.18 34.06
C GLU A 242 -11.98 -8.60 35.24
N HIS A 243 -12.01 -7.26 35.39
CA HIS A 243 -12.67 -6.53 36.48
C HIS A 243 -13.99 -5.86 36.08
N GLU A 244 -14.36 -5.83 34.79
CA GLU A 244 -15.61 -5.25 34.29
C GLU A 244 -16.67 -6.31 33.97
N GLY A 245 -17.91 -6.07 34.40
CA GLY A 245 -19.04 -7.00 34.28
C GLY A 245 -19.66 -7.07 32.89
N GLU A 246 -20.64 -7.93 32.76
CA GLU A 246 -21.35 -8.45 31.56
C GLU A 246 -21.41 -7.57 30.30
N ALA A 247 -21.05 -8.20 29.17
CA ALA A 247 -21.16 -7.63 27.83
C ALA A 247 -22.59 -7.75 27.26
N ALA A 248 -23.06 -6.69 26.61
CA ALA A 248 -24.35 -6.62 25.92
C ALA A 248 -24.39 -7.53 24.66
N GLU A 249 -25.50 -8.18 24.43
CA GLU A 249 -25.76 -8.95 23.20
C GLU A 249 -26.04 -8.00 22.03
N PRO A 250 -25.52 -8.28 20.86
CA PRO A 250 -25.71 -7.48 19.69
C PRO A 250 -26.46 -8.18 18.56
N GLU A 251 -27.40 -7.47 17.96
CA GLU A 251 -28.06 -7.81 16.72
C GLU A 251 -27.32 -7.24 15.50
N ASP A 252 -26.87 -8.08 14.59
CA ASP A 252 -26.68 -7.75 13.18
C ASP A 252 -26.98 -8.99 12.34
N ASP A 253 -28.19 -9.06 11.81
CA ASP A 253 -28.70 -10.16 11.00
C ASP A 253 -28.80 -9.74 9.52
N ARG A 254 -27.70 -9.22 8.97
CA ARG A 254 -27.64 -9.00 7.52
C ARG A 254 -27.41 -10.33 6.82
N ASP A 255 -28.47 -10.87 6.24
CA ASP A 255 -28.40 -12.04 5.38
C ASP A 255 -27.63 -11.69 4.10
N GLY A 256 -26.35 -12.10 4.02
CA GLY A 256 -25.51 -11.97 2.84
C GLY A 256 -25.18 -13.33 2.25
N ARG A 257 -25.00 -13.36 0.92
CA ARG A 257 -24.56 -14.56 0.21
C ARG A 257 -23.06 -14.52 -0.02
N ALA A 258 -22.29 -15.40 0.64
CA ALA A 258 -20.86 -15.52 0.46
C ALA A 258 -20.40 -15.64 -1.01
N ALA A 259 -21.27 -16.13 -1.90
CA ALA A 259 -20.98 -16.27 -3.32
C ALA A 259 -20.67 -14.93 -4.00
N PHE A 260 -21.29 -13.81 -3.55
CA PHE A 260 -21.03 -12.47 -4.11
C PHE A 260 -19.65 -11.90 -3.77
N MET A 261 -18.92 -12.55 -2.87
CA MET A 261 -17.50 -12.28 -2.61
C MET A 261 -16.62 -13.40 -3.16
N LEU A 262 -16.91 -14.65 -2.87
CA LEU A 262 -16.04 -15.78 -3.21
C LEU A 262 -15.89 -15.97 -4.73
N VAL A 263 -16.97 -15.82 -5.50
CA VAL A 263 -16.92 -16.02 -6.96
C VAL A 263 -16.12 -14.91 -7.65
N PRO A 264 -16.38 -13.61 -7.43
CA PRO A 264 -15.55 -12.55 -8.01
C PRO A 264 -14.08 -12.64 -7.59
N MET A 265 -13.78 -12.99 -6.34
CA MET A 265 -12.41 -13.20 -5.87
C MET A 265 -11.73 -14.37 -6.58
N ALA A 266 -12.42 -15.49 -6.74
CA ALA A 266 -11.88 -16.63 -7.49
C ALA A 266 -11.61 -16.28 -8.95
N VAL A 267 -12.50 -15.49 -9.57
CA VAL A 267 -12.32 -14.97 -10.94
C VAL A 267 -11.15 -13.99 -11.01
N LEU A 268 -11.00 -13.09 -10.02
CA LEU A 268 -9.90 -12.14 -9.96
C LEU A 268 -8.56 -12.88 -9.85
N ILE A 269 -8.44 -13.80 -8.89
CA ILE A 269 -7.20 -14.55 -8.64
C ILE A 269 -6.89 -15.51 -9.81
N GLY A 270 -7.86 -16.32 -10.19
CA GLY A 270 -7.71 -17.27 -11.32
C GLY A 270 -7.47 -16.54 -12.64
N GLY A 271 -8.19 -15.45 -12.88
CA GLY A 271 -7.98 -14.57 -14.03
C GLY A 271 -6.59 -13.96 -14.07
N MET A 272 -6.06 -13.50 -12.93
CA MET A 272 -4.70 -12.96 -12.84
C MET A 272 -3.66 -13.98 -13.33
N PHE A 273 -3.69 -15.20 -12.78
CA PHE A 273 -2.78 -16.28 -13.20
C PHE A 273 -2.99 -16.67 -14.66
N PHE A 274 -4.25 -16.78 -15.11
CA PHE A 274 -4.59 -17.11 -16.49
C PHE A 274 -4.07 -16.05 -17.47
N PHE A 275 -4.32 -14.77 -17.20
CA PHE A 275 -3.88 -13.69 -18.08
C PHE A 275 -2.35 -13.47 -18.02
N MET A 276 -1.71 -13.71 -16.88
CA MET A 276 -0.24 -13.73 -16.81
C MET A 276 0.34 -14.86 -17.67
N TRP A 277 -0.21 -16.05 -17.61
CA TRP A 277 0.18 -17.17 -18.45
C TRP A 277 -0.05 -16.87 -19.94
N LEU A 278 -1.20 -16.29 -20.29
CA LEU A 278 -1.57 -15.92 -21.66
C LEU A 278 -0.64 -14.83 -22.23
N THR A 279 -0.38 -13.76 -21.47
CA THR A 279 0.46 -12.63 -21.90
C THR A 279 1.95 -12.95 -21.84
N GLY A 280 2.34 -13.97 -21.12
CA GLY A 280 3.72 -14.44 -20.96
C GLY A 280 4.05 -15.68 -21.82
N GLU A 281 3.21 -15.96 -22.85
CA GLU A 281 3.43 -17.08 -23.79
C GLU A 281 3.68 -18.42 -23.09
N GLY A 282 2.87 -18.72 -22.08
CA GLY A 282 2.95 -19.95 -21.28
C GLY A 282 3.82 -19.84 -20.01
N SER A 283 4.42 -18.67 -19.74
CA SER A 283 5.20 -18.43 -18.51
C SER A 283 4.57 -17.32 -17.67
N ILE A 284 4.10 -17.63 -16.47
CA ILE A 284 3.53 -16.65 -15.53
C ILE A 284 4.52 -15.53 -15.20
N LEU A 285 5.81 -15.85 -15.04
CA LEU A 285 6.85 -14.87 -14.67
C LEU A 285 7.20 -13.88 -15.79
N LYS A 286 6.88 -14.21 -17.04
CA LYS A 286 7.07 -13.33 -18.22
C LYS A 286 5.80 -12.58 -18.59
N GLY A 287 4.70 -12.83 -17.86
CA GLY A 287 3.40 -12.21 -18.11
C GLY A 287 3.40 -10.71 -17.82
N SER A 288 2.57 -9.97 -18.58
CA SER A 288 2.37 -8.54 -18.33
C SER A 288 1.47 -8.33 -17.09
N GLY A 289 2.06 -7.86 -16.01
CA GLY A 289 1.34 -7.59 -14.75
C GLY A 289 0.20 -6.58 -14.93
N SER A 290 0.45 -5.44 -15.59
CA SER A 290 -0.56 -4.39 -15.80
C SER A 290 -1.75 -4.81 -16.66
N LYS A 291 -1.52 -5.62 -17.72
CA LYS A 291 -2.61 -6.21 -18.53
C LYS A 291 -3.42 -7.20 -17.69
N SER A 292 -2.73 -8.11 -17.02
CA SER A 292 -3.37 -9.21 -16.31
C SER A 292 -4.22 -8.72 -15.14
N VAL A 293 -3.77 -7.72 -14.40
CA VAL A 293 -4.52 -7.16 -13.27
C VAL A 293 -5.77 -6.41 -13.75
N LEU A 294 -5.66 -5.60 -14.81
CA LEU A 294 -6.81 -4.87 -15.37
C LEU A 294 -7.86 -5.83 -15.94
N TRP A 295 -7.44 -6.82 -16.73
CA TRP A 295 -8.38 -7.78 -17.34
C TRP A 295 -9.06 -8.65 -16.29
N SER A 296 -8.34 -9.07 -15.25
CA SER A 296 -8.90 -9.88 -14.17
C SER A 296 -9.93 -9.13 -13.35
N VAL A 297 -9.64 -7.88 -12.96
CA VAL A 297 -10.61 -7.08 -12.18
C VAL A 297 -11.84 -6.73 -13.01
N SER A 298 -11.65 -6.43 -14.30
CA SER A 298 -12.77 -6.15 -15.21
C SER A 298 -13.66 -7.38 -15.37
N LEU A 299 -13.08 -8.57 -15.56
CA LEU A 299 -13.81 -9.82 -15.65
C LEU A 299 -14.55 -10.13 -14.34
N ALA A 300 -13.91 -9.97 -13.19
CA ALA A 300 -14.51 -10.18 -11.88
C ALA A 300 -15.70 -9.23 -11.64
N THR A 301 -15.57 -7.96 -12.04
CA THR A 301 -16.65 -6.96 -11.95
C THR A 301 -17.84 -7.32 -12.85
N VAL A 302 -17.57 -7.74 -14.08
CA VAL A 302 -18.64 -8.20 -15.00
C VAL A 302 -19.34 -9.44 -14.45
N VAL A 303 -18.61 -10.43 -13.95
CA VAL A 303 -19.18 -11.65 -13.38
C VAL A 303 -20.06 -11.30 -12.16
N LEU A 304 -19.59 -10.45 -11.25
CA LEU A 304 -20.38 -10.01 -10.10
C LEU A 304 -21.64 -9.26 -10.54
N THR A 305 -21.53 -8.34 -11.49
CA THR A 305 -22.67 -7.60 -12.06
C THR A 305 -23.73 -8.56 -12.62
N LEU A 306 -23.30 -9.54 -13.43
CA LEU A 306 -24.19 -10.55 -13.98
C LEU A 306 -24.87 -11.39 -12.88
N MET A 307 -24.13 -11.76 -11.82
CA MET A 307 -24.70 -12.48 -10.67
C MET A 307 -25.76 -11.65 -9.96
N LEU A 308 -25.52 -10.35 -9.72
CA LEU A 308 -26.44 -9.47 -9.01
C LEU A 308 -27.72 -9.21 -9.83
N VAL A 309 -27.59 -8.96 -11.13
CA VAL A 309 -28.73 -8.74 -12.04
C VAL A 309 -29.53 -10.02 -12.22
N SER A 310 -28.88 -11.17 -12.51
CA SER A 310 -29.58 -12.44 -12.75
C SER A 310 -30.34 -12.94 -11.52
N GLN A 311 -29.84 -12.68 -10.33
CA GLN A 311 -30.48 -13.01 -9.06
C GLN A 311 -31.43 -11.92 -8.55
N LYS A 312 -31.64 -10.84 -9.33
CA LYS A 312 -32.52 -9.70 -9.01
C LYS A 312 -32.21 -9.05 -7.65
N VAL A 313 -30.91 -9.02 -7.25
CA VAL A 313 -30.47 -8.38 -6.00
C VAL A 313 -30.52 -6.86 -6.16
N PHE A 314 -30.02 -6.35 -7.28
CA PHE A 314 -30.06 -4.95 -7.65
C PHE A 314 -30.46 -4.80 -9.12
N ASP A 315 -31.07 -3.67 -9.45
CA ASP A 315 -31.29 -3.25 -10.83
C ASP A 315 -30.02 -2.64 -11.43
N TYR A 316 -29.96 -2.54 -12.74
CA TYR A 316 -28.79 -2.04 -13.46
C TYR A 316 -28.40 -0.62 -13.04
N LYS A 317 -29.39 0.28 -12.80
CA LYS A 317 -29.15 1.66 -12.40
C LYS A 317 -28.43 1.73 -11.04
N THR A 318 -28.91 0.98 -10.07
CA THR A 318 -28.31 0.87 -8.73
C THR A 318 -26.88 0.34 -8.80
N ILE A 319 -26.60 -0.67 -9.65
CA ILE A 319 -25.24 -1.20 -9.84
C ILE A 319 -24.31 -0.13 -10.40
N VAL A 320 -24.74 0.66 -11.35
CA VAL A 320 -23.93 1.75 -11.91
C VAL A 320 -23.66 2.84 -10.86
N GLU A 321 -24.67 3.25 -10.08
CA GLU A 321 -24.50 4.23 -9.00
C GLU A 321 -23.52 3.74 -7.93
N MET A 322 -23.63 2.49 -7.51
CA MET A 322 -22.70 1.85 -6.58
C MET A 322 -21.27 1.78 -7.16
N SER A 323 -21.15 1.45 -8.45
CA SER A 323 -19.85 1.40 -9.12
C SER A 323 -19.18 2.77 -9.12
N TYR A 324 -19.89 3.84 -9.42
CA TYR A 324 -19.35 5.21 -9.32
C TYR A 324 -18.99 5.60 -7.88
N SER A 325 -19.81 5.20 -6.90
CA SER A 325 -19.50 5.41 -5.49
C SER A 325 -18.18 4.74 -5.10
N GLY A 326 -17.99 3.48 -5.49
CA GLY A 326 -16.76 2.73 -5.23
C GLY A 326 -15.53 3.30 -5.92
N MET A 327 -15.67 3.72 -7.20
CA MET A 327 -14.60 4.43 -7.92
C MET A 327 -14.21 5.72 -7.21
N GLY A 328 -15.20 6.50 -6.73
CA GLY A 328 -14.97 7.75 -6.00
C GLY A 328 -14.19 7.56 -4.70
N LYS A 329 -14.42 6.46 -3.99
CA LYS A 329 -13.69 6.13 -2.75
C LYS A 329 -12.20 5.88 -2.99
N LEU A 330 -11.82 5.33 -4.15
CA LEU A 330 -10.42 5.09 -4.51
C LEU A 330 -9.78 6.21 -5.34
N LEU A 331 -10.52 7.25 -5.70
CA LEU A 331 -9.99 8.38 -6.46
C LEU A 331 -8.75 9.04 -5.81
N PRO A 332 -8.68 9.24 -4.48
CA PRO A 332 -7.46 9.77 -3.83
C PRO A 332 -6.23 8.89 -4.07
N VAL A 333 -6.38 7.57 -3.98
CA VAL A 333 -5.29 6.60 -4.24
C VAL A 333 -4.85 6.66 -5.70
N VAL A 334 -5.79 6.70 -6.64
CA VAL A 334 -5.51 6.84 -8.09
C VAL A 334 -4.79 8.16 -8.40
N THR A 335 -5.14 9.24 -7.69
CA THR A 335 -4.44 10.54 -7.80
C THR A 335 -2.98 10.42 -7.33
N ILE A 336 -2.74 9.75 -6.20
CA ILE A 336 -1.36 9.49 -5.71
C ILE A 336 -0.60 8.64 -6.74
N MET A 337 -1.19 7.59 -7.31
CA MET A 337 -0.57 6.77 -8.36
C MET A 337 -0.16 7.62 -9.57
N LEU A 338 -1.05 8.46 -10.07
CA LEU A 338 -0.78 9.36 -11.20
C LEU A 338 0.43 10.26 -10.93
N LEU A 339 0.41 10.97 -9.79
CA LEU A 339 1.50 11.86 -9.41
C LEU A 339 2.81 11.10 -9.13
N SER A 340 2.72 9.86 -8.66
CA SER A 340 3.89 9.00 -8.42
C SER A 340 4.60 8.61 -9.71
N PHE A 341 3.84 8.24 -10.73
CA PHE A 341 4.40 7.95 -12.05
C PHE A 341 5.01 9.21 -12.68
N ALA A 342 4.35 10.36 -12.51
CA ALA A 342 4.84 11.64 -13.01
C ALA A 342 6.17 12.04 -12.35
N ILE A 343 6.29 11.98 -11.00
CA ILE A 343 7.53 12.35 -10.32
C ILE A 343 8.65 11.33 -10.59
N GLY A 344 8.32 10.04 -10.73
CA GLY A 344 9.29 9.00 -11.09
C GLY A 344 9.93 9.27 -12.44
N ALA A 345 9.12 9.57 -13.47
CA ALA A 345 9.60 9.93 -14.79
C ALA A 345 10.42 11.23 -14.77
N ALA A 346 9.98 12.27 -14.04
CA ALA A 346 10.71 13.52 -13.92
C ALA A 346 12.07 13.36 -13.23
N CYS A 347 12.16 12.56 -12.15
CA CYS A 347 13.43 12.23 -11.48
C CYS A 347 14.38 11.45 -12.40
N LYS A 348 13.85 10.60 -13.27
CA LYS A 348 14.63 9.85 -14.25
C LYS A 348 15.24 10.78 -15.30
N ASP A 349 14.46 11.72 -15.85
CA ASP A 349 14.92 12.70 -16.82
C ASP A 349 15.95 13.67 -16.21
N LEU A 350 15.85 13.97 -14.91
CA LEU A 350 16.83 14.75 -14.17
C LEU A 350 18.10 13.98 -13.78
N HIS A 351 18.18 12.66 -14.10
CA HIS A 351 19.28 11.81 -13.66
C HIS A 351 19.50 11.81 -12.14
N THR A 352 18.44 11.97 -11.36
CA THR A 352 18.48 12.03 -9.89
C THR A 352 19.16 10.80 -9.30
N GLY A 353 18.83 9.61 -9.82
CA GLY A 353 19.42 8.37 -9.37
C GLY A 353 20.91 8.26 -9.61
N ASP A 354 21.38 8.73 -10.78
CA ASP A 354 22.81 8.72 -11.15
C ASP A 354 23.62 9.63 -10.23
N PHE A 355 23.07 10.81 -9.92
CA PHE A 355 23.69 11.71 -8.95
C PHE A 355 23.76 11.10 -7.55
N VAL A 356 22.63 10.53 -7.04
CA VAL A 356 22.63 9.89 -5.72
C VAL A 356 23.64 8.75 -5.67
N ALA A 357 23.71 7.95 -6.71
CA ALA A 357 24.66 6.85 -6.83
C ALA A 357 26.13 7.33 -6.80
N SER A 358 26.45 8.40 -7.53
CA SER A 358 27.79 8.96 -7.58
C SER A 358 28.19 9.66 -6.26
N ALA A 359 27.26 10.38 -5.63
CA ALA A 359 27.52 11.16 -4.43
C ALA A 359 27.59 10.30 -3.16
N VAL A 360 26.73 9.29 -3.05
CA VAL A 360 26.57 8.46 -1.85
C VAL A 360 27.31 7.13 -1.98
N GLY A 361 27.36 6.54 -3.17
CA GLY A 361 27.94 5.23 -3.43
C GLY A 361 29.36 5.04 -2.90
N PRO A 362 30.30 5.98 -3.07
CA PRO A 362 31.67 5.83 -2.55
C PRO A 362 31.77 5.76 -1.02
N TRP A 363 30.77 6.31 -0.31
CA TRP A 363 30.78 6.41 1.15
C TRP A 363 29.84 5.39 1.82
N LEU A 364 28.80 4.96 1.11
CA LEU A 364 27.79 4.07 1.64
C LEU A 364 28.14 2.62 1.35
N LYS A 365 28.39 1.85 2.39
CA LYS A 365 28.61 0.41 2.25
C LYS A 365 27.32 -0.27 1.81
N PRO A 366 27.34 -1.20 0.84
CA PRO A 366 26.15 -1.85 0.28
C PRO A 366 25.20 -2.41 1.34
N PHE A 367 25.71 -3.02 2.41
CA PHE A 367 24.91 -3.61 3.48
C PHE A 367 24.08 -2.59 4.30
N LEU A 368 24.38 -1.28 4.20
CA LEU A 368 23.65 -0.22 4.89
C LEU A 368 22.49 0.34 4.06
N VAL A 369 22.44 0.08 2.75
CA VAL A 369 21.45 0.68 1.84
C VAL A 369 20.04 0.25 2.23
N ALA A 370 19.76 -1.04 2.32
CA ALA A 370 18.43 -1.53 2.66
C ALA A 370 17.96 -1.10 4.06
N PRO A 371 18.77 -1.20 5.14
CA PRO A 371 18.41 -0.67 6.45
C PRO A 371 18.09 0.82 6.44
N LEU A 372 18.88 1.64 5.75
CA LEU A 372 18.64 3.08 5.66
C LEU A 372 17.35 3.41 4.88
N LEU A 373 17.12 2.74 3.75
CA LEU A 373 15.89 2.91 2.99
C LEU A 373 14.65 2.46 3.78
N PHE A 374 14.76 1.38 4.57
CA PHE A 374 13.71 0.95 5.49
C PHE A 374 13.41 2.05 6.52
N ILE A 375 14.42 2.62 7.16
CA ILE A 375 14.24 3.68 8.16
C ILE A 375 13.67 4.94 7.52
N CYS A 376 14.17 5.37 6.36
CA CYS A 376 13.62 6.50 5.62
C CYS A 376 12.14 6.28 5.27
N ALA A 377 11.81 5.09 4.75
CA ALA A 377 10.43 4.73 4.44
C ALA A 377 9.54 4.77 5.68
N ALA A 378 10.05 4.24 6.82
CA ALA A 378 9.34 4.25 8.09
C ALA A 378 9.04 5.68 8.58
N VAL A 379 10.00 6.59 8.51
CA VAL A 379 9.83 7.98 8.94
C VAL A 379 8.83 8.72 8.05
N ILE A 380 8.96 8.59 6.74
CA ILE A 380 8.05 9.25 5.77
C ILE A 380 6.63 8.73 5.97
N SER A 381 6.45 7.42 6.02
CA SER A 381 5.14 6.81 6.14
C SER A 381 4.49 7.09 7.49
N PHE A 382 5.25 7.07 8.59
CA PHE A 382 4.76 7.44 9.92
C PHE A 382 4.24 8.88 9.96
N THR A 383 4.97 9.81 9.34
CA THR A 383 4.64 11.24 9.37
C THR A 383 3.50 11.62 8.42
N THR A 384 3.35 10.91 7.32
CA THR A 384 2.30 11.14 6.32
C THR A 384 1.04 10.31 6.57
N GLY A 385 1.15 9.22 7.33
CA GLY A 385 0.07 8.26 7.57
C GLY A 385 -0.28 7.44 6.33
N THR A 386 0.66 7.26 5.38
CA THR A 386 0.39 6.47 4.18
C THR A 386 1.65 5.82 3.59
N SER A 387 1.53 4.55 3.25
CA SER A 387 2.58 3.80 2.54
C SER A 387 2.65 4.16 1.05
N TRP A 388 1.52 4.52 0.42
CA TRP A 388 1.43 4.77 -1.02
C TRP A 388 2.39 5.89 -1.47
N GLY A 389 2.32 7.05 -0.82
CA GLY A 389 3.19 8.18 -1.11
C GLY A 389 4.66 7.91 -0.79
N THR A 390 4.92 7.09 0.22
CA THR A 390 6.28 6.68 0.60
C THR A 390 6.94 5.87 -0.52
N PHE A 391 6.21 4.93 -1.12
CA PHE A 391 6.70 4.13 -2.25
C PHE A 391 6.99 5.00 -3.48
N ALA A 392 6.08 5.95 -3.75
CA ALA A 392 6.23 6.93 -4.83
C ALA A 392 7.57 7.69 -4.77
N ILE A 393 7.93 8.12 -3.57
CA ILE A 393 9.10 8.98 -3.35
C ILE A 393 10.39 8.15 -3.30
N LEU A 394 10.38 6.97 -2.66
CA LEU A 394 11.59 6.22 -2.37
C LEU A 394 12.00 5.21 -3.43
N ILE A 395 11.08 4.67 -4.22
CA ILE A 395 11.44 3.75 -5.31
C ILE A 395 12.31 4.46 -6.36
N PRO A 396 11.98 5.68 -6.83
CA PRO A 396 12.83 6.43 -7.75
C PRO A 396 14.25 6.72 -7.25
N VAL A 397 14.45 6.79 -5.96
CA VAL A 397 15.77 7.01 -5.33
C VAL A 397 16.48 5.70 -5.06
N GLY A 398 15.77 4.73 -4.51
CA GLY A 398 16.35 3.47 -4.04
C GLY A 398 16.78 2.54 -5.16
N PHE A 399 16.05 2.50 -6.29
CA PHE A 399 16.38 1.60 -7.40
C PHE A 399 17.68 1.98 -8.12
N PRO A 400 17.90 3.24 -8.55
CA PRO A 400 19.18 3.63 -9.13
C PRO A 400 20.35 3.42 -8.16
N LEU A 401 20.16 3.70 -6.87
CA LEU A 401 21.18 3.44 -5.85
C LEU A 401 21.49 1.94 -5.71
N ALA A 402 20.48 1.08 -5.72
CA ALA A 402 20.68 -0.37 -5.71
C ALA A 402 21.47 -0.86 -6.92
N MET A 403 21.11 -0.39 -8.11
CA MET A 403 21.75 -0.76 -9.37
C MET A 403 23.23 -0.34 -9.37
N SER A 404 23.56 0.88 -8.92
CA SER A 404 24.93 1.38 -8.86
C SER A 404 25.85 0.60 -7.91
N LEU A 405 25.27 0.01 -6.86
CA LEU A 405 25.98 -0.77 -5.85
C LEU A 405 25.88 -2.29 -6.07
N GLY A 406 25.27 -2.73 -7.17
CA GLY A 406 25.12 -4.13 -7.52
C GLY A 406 24.17 -4.92 -6.61
N LEU A 407 23.30 -4.24 -5.85
CA LEU A 407 22.34 -4.88 -4.97
C LEU A 407 21.11 -5.40 -5.75
N PRO A 408 20.54 -6.56 -5.35
CA PRO A 408 19.32 -7.05 -5.98
C PRO A 408 18.17 -6.06 -5.81
N PRO A 409 17.49 -5.62 -6.89
CA PRO A 409 16.36 -4.71 -6.80
C PRO A 409 15.22 -5.21 -5.90
N SER A 410 15.01 -6.53 -5.85
CA SER A 410 14.02 -7.17 -4.98
C SER A 410 14.32 -7.00 -3.49
N PHE A 411 15.60 -6.97 -3.11
CA PHE A 411 16.04 -6.76 -1.73
C PHE A 411 15.77 -5.33 -1.28
N VAL A 412 16.14 -4.37 -2.12
CA VAL A 412 15.90 -2.94 -1.86
C VAL A 412 14.42 -2.60 -1.88
N LEU A 413 13.66 -3.16 -2.83
CA LEU A 413 12.21 -3.03 -2.86
C LEU A 413 11.57 -3.50 -1.55
N ALA A 414 11.95 -4.67 -1.07
CA ALA A 414 11.42 -5.22 0.18
C ALA A 414 11.68 -4.31 1.39
N ALA A 415 12.84 -3.65 1.44
CA ALA A 415 13.17 -2.70 2.50
C ALA A 415 12.28 -1.45 2.45
N ILE A 416 12.05 -0.89 1.27
CA ILE A 416 11.16 0.27 1.07
C ILE A 416 9.72 -0.10 1.43
N LEU A 417 9.23 -1.25 0.94
CA LEU A 417 7.87 -1.71 1.21
C LEU A 417 7.66 -2.01 2.70
N GLY A 418 8.59 -2.76 3.30
CA GLY A 418 8.52 -3.10 4.73
C GLY A 418 8.60 -1.87 5.63
N GLY A 419 9.46 -0.89 5.30
CA GLY A 419 9.58 0.37 6.03
C GLY A 419 8.32 1.22 5.90
N GLY A 420 7.75 1.33 4.70
CA GLY A 420 6.50 2.03 4.47
C GLY A 420 5.34 1.43 5.28
N VAL A 421 5.19 0.10 5.25
CA VAL A 421 4.17 -0.59 6.06
C VAL A 421 4.41 -0.44 7.56
N TYR A 422 5.67 -0.49 8.02
CA TYR A 422 5.99 -0.25 9.44
C TYR A 422 5.60 1.15 9.89
N GLY A 423 5.95 2.18 9.10
CA GLY A 423 5.62 3.57 9.43
C GLY A 423 4.12 3.81 9.46
N ASP A 424 3.39 3.33 8.47
CA ASP A 424 1.94 3.36 8.36
C ASP A 424 1.28 2.68 9.58
N HIS A 425 1.66 1.46 9.84
CA HIS A 425 1.17 0.63 10.94
C HIS A 425 1.43 1.21 12.35
N CYS A 426 2.43 2.09 12.51
CA CYS A 426 2.73 2.78 13.76
C CYS A 426 2.10 4.16 13.86
N SER A 427 1.60 4.72 12.74
CA SER A 427 1.15 6.11 12.66
C SER A 427 -0.25 6.30 13.25
N PRO A 428 -0.42 7.27 14.18
CA PRO A 428 -1.75 7.62 14.69
C PRO A 428 -2.64 8.36 13.68
N ILE A 429 -2.11 8.73 12.51
CA ILE A 429 -2.86 9.40 11.44
C ILE A 429 -3.06 8.51 10.22
N SER A 430 -2.66 7.24 10.30
CA SER A 430 -2.85 6.25 9.25
C SER A 430 -4.33 5.88 9.10
N ASP A 431 -4.77 5.78 7.85
CA ASP A 431 -6.13 5.34 7.51
C ASP A 431 -6.37 3.89 7.94
N THR A 432 -5.39 2.99 7.77
CA THR A 432 -5.50 1.59 8.17
C THR A 432 -5.60 1.45 9.69
N THR A 433 -4.80 2.19 10.45
CA THR A 433 -4.82 2.19 11.92
C THR A 433 -6.14 2.78 12.46
N ILE A 434 -6.66 3.85 11.83
CA ILE A 434 -7.97 4.44 12.18
C ILE A 434 -9.09 3.43 11.90
N ILE A 435 -9.13 2.84 10.69
CA ILE A 435 -10.17 1.89 10.31
C ILE A 435 -10.12 0.64 11.18
N SER A 436 -8.93 0.11 11.47
CA SER A 436 -8.75 -1.06 12.35
C SER A 436 -9.25 -0.79 13.77
N SER A 437 -9.00 0.43 14.29
CA SER A 437 -9.52 0.87 15.60
C SER A 437 -11.03 0.90 15.62
N LEU A 438 -11.66 1.58 14.65
CA LEU A 438 -13.11 1.71 14.51
C LEU A 438 -13.77 0.35 14.30
N ALA A 439 -13.23 -0.46 13.38
CA ALA A 439 -13.74 -1.79 13.07
C ALA A 439 -13.67 -2.75 14.27
N SER A 440 -12.68 -2.58 15.13
CA SER A 440 -12.52 -3.39 16.34
C SER A 440 -13.26 -2.83 17.55
N GLY A 441 -13.82 -1.62 17.46
CA GLY A 441 -14.44 -0.92 18.59
C GLY A 441 -13.42 -0.59 19.70
N CYS A 442 -12.19 -0.30 19.31
CA CYS A 442 -11.09 0.09 20.21
C CYS A 442 -10.87 1.59 20.15
N ASP A 443 -10.57 2.22 21.28
CA ASP A 443 -10.08 3.60 21.26
C ASP A 443 -8.82 3.68 20.42
N HIS A 444 -8.76 4.67 19.54
CA HIS A 444 -7.70 4.79 18.56
C HIS A 444 -6.31 4.98 19.19
N LEU A 445 -6.19 5.81 20.23
CA LEU A 445 -4.91 6.03 20.91
C LEU A 445 -4.49 4.83 21.75
N VAL A 446 -5.45 4.08 22.31
CA VAL A 446 -5.20 2.80 22.98
C VAL A 446 -4.66 1.79 21.98
N HIS A 447 -5.27 1.69 20.78
CA HIS A 447 -4.77 0.83 19.70
C HIS A 447 -3.31 1.16 19.35
N VAL A 448 -3.01 2.42 18.99
CA VAL A 448 -1.65 2.85 18.65
C VAL A 448 -0.67 2.52 19.77
N ARG A 449 -0.98 2.88 21.02
CA ARG A 449 -0.12 2.64 22.18
C ARG A 449 0.15 1.16 22.44
N THR A 450 -0.84 0.30 22.20
CA THR A 450 -0.71 -1.15 22.46
C THR A 450 -0.02 -1.89 21.33
N GLN A 451 -0.15 -1.42 20.09
CA GLN A 451 0.46 -1.96 18.88
C GLN A 451 1.93 -1.59 18.74
N LEU A 452 2.29 -0.34 19.06
CA LEU A 452 3.62 0.25 18.85
C LEU A 452 4.78 -0.62 19.37
N PRO A 453 4.74 -1.22 20.57
CA PRO A 453 5.83 -2.10 21.04
C PRO A 453 6.04 -3.33 20.15
N TYR A 454 4.98 -3.95 19.64
CA TYR A 454 5.04 -5.12 18.75
C TYR A 454 5.61 -4.73 17.39
N ALA A 455 5.08 -3.67 16.81
CA ALA A 455 5.54 -3.15 15.54
C ALA A 455 7.01 -2.70 15.59
N THR A 456 7.41 -2.01 16.68
CA THR A 456 8.81 -1.57 16.87
C THR A 456 9.75 -2.76 17.04
N ALA A 457 9.36 -3.80 17.78
CA ALA A 457 10.17 -5.01 17.91
C ALA A 457 10.38 -5.69 16.55
N ALA A 458 9.33 -5.81 15.73
CA ALA A 458 9.44 -6.33 14.36
C ALA A 458 10.28 -5.42 13.47
N GLY A 459 10.10 -4.09 13.55
CA GLY A 459 10.85 -3.10 12.76
C GLY A 459 12.33 -3.10 13.06
N LEU A 460 12.72 -3.09 14.34
CA LEU A 460 14.13 -3.18 14.73
C LEU A 460 14.77 -4.52 14.32
N SER A 461 14.02 -5.62 14.44
CA SER A 461 14.48 -6.92 13.98
C SER A 461 14.65 -6.94 12.45
N ALA A 462 13.75 -6.30 11.71
CA ALA A 462 13.86 -6.16 10.25
C ALA A 462 15.11 -5.37 9.85
N VAL A 463 15.43 -4.27 10.53
CA VAL A 463 16.67 -3.49 10.30
C VAL A 463 17.90 -4.37 10.48
N VAL A 464 17.95 -5.16 11.55
CA VAL A 464 19.08 -6.08 11.80
C VAL A 464 19.17 -7.16 10.71
N LEU A 465 18.04 -7.72 10.28
CA LEU A 465 18.01 -8.72 9.20
C LEU A 465 18.46 -8.12 7.86
N TYR A 466 18.05 -6.88 7.52
CA TYR A 466 18.53 -6.19 6.33
C TYR A 466 20.03 -5.97 6.39
N MET A 467 20.58 -5.60 7.56
CA MET A 467 22.05 -5.47 7.73
C MET A 467 22.77 -6.81 7.52
N LEU A 468 22.28 -7.88 8.15
CA LEU A 468 22.90 -9.21 8.08
C LEU A 468 22.86 -9.79 6.67
N VAL A 469 21.72 -9.70 6.00
CA VAL A 469 21.57 -10.17 4.61
C VAL A 469 22.39 -9.31 3.66
N GLY A 470 22.41 -7.99 3.85
CA GLY A 470 23.22 -7.09 3.04
C GLY A 470 24.75 -7.28 3.20
N LEU A 471 25.21 -7.93 4.27
CA LEU A 471 26.62 -8.33 4.41
C LEU A 471 26.99 -9.56 3.56
N VAL A 472 26.01 -10.35 3.15
CA VAL A 472 26.20 -11.59 2.39
C VAL A 472 25.95 -11.39 0.89
N LEU A 473 25.07 -10.43 0.54
CA LEU A 473 24.79 -10.04 -0.85
C LEU A 473 25.92 -9.18 -1.42
#